data_fb0cf3c17ad6e63e8cd6c9a6263bc151
#
_entry.id   fb0cf3c17ad6e63e8cd6c9a6263bc151
#
_cell.length_a   1.000
_cell.length_b   1.000
_cell.length_c   1.000
_cell.angle_alpha   90.00
_cell.angle_beta   90.00
_cell.angle_gamma   90.00
#
_symmetry.space_group_name_H-M   'P 1'
#
loop_
_entity.id
_entity.type
_entity.pdbx_description
1 polymer ?
#
loop_
_entity_poly.entity_id
_entity_poly.type
_entity_poly.pdbx_seq_one_letter_code
_entity_poly.pdbx_strand_id
1 'polypeptide(L)'
;MEKKPLFKENVGEKRTEISSEVEYRKERLEMFAQMSASDVAEAPFVYLDRQLVTLILTRIHLFEKILNVHGSIVECGVHRGNSLMLYQHLSTILEPSNFNRKIIGFDTFEGFPSVTKHDPDGVVGHMQNTDYDHLTKWVALQDKNRTIGHIPKVELVKGDAIQTIPQYVKDNPYLIVAFLYLDFDI
;
A
#
# COMPACT_ATOMS: atom_id res chain seq x y z
N MET A 1 23.07 10.46 -17.44
CA MET A 1 21.94 10.70 -16.53
C MET A 1 22.30 10.06 -15.20
N GLU A 2 22.69 10.85 -14.21
CA GLU A 2 22.90 10.35 -12.87
C GLU A 2 21.55 9.86 -12.30
N LYS A 3 21.48 8.58 -11.97
CA LYS A 3 20.33 8.02 -11.25
C LYS A 3 20.34 8.62 -9.84
N LYS A 4 19.37 9.47 -9.52
CA LYS A 4 19.14 9.92 -8.14
C LYS A 4 18.99 8.68 -7.24
N PRO A 5 19.64 8.66 -6.06
CA PRO A 5 19.48 7.56 -5.13
C PRO A 5 17.99 7.40 -4.74
N LEU A 6 17.52 6.14 -4.70
CA LEU A 6 16.14 5.77 -4.40
C LEU A 6 15.70 6.13 -2.96
N PHE A 7 16.66 6.44 -2.10
CA PHE A 7 16.42 6.83 -0.72
C PHE A 7 17.27 8.06 -0.39
N LYS A 8 16.61 9.17 -0.04
CA LYS A 8 17.29 10.29 0.62
C LYS A 8 17.53 9.90 2.08
N GLU A 9 18.70 10.25 2.61
CA GLU A 9 18.96 10.20 4.04
C GLU A 9 17.85 10.96 4.77
N ASN A 10 17.19 10.31 5.73
CA ASN A 10 16.29 10.99 6.63
C ASN A 10 17.08 12.03 7.43
N VAL A 11 16.79 13.29 7.20
CA VAL A 11 17.29 14.42 7.96
C VAL A 11 16.47 14.51 9.24
N GLY A 12 16.82 13.71 10.22
CA GLY A 12 16.17 13.73 11.54
C GLY A 12 16.48 12.42 12.26
N GLU A 13 17.39 12.47 13.22
CA GLU A 13 17.97 11.37 13.95
C GLU A 13 18.68 10.32 13.07
N LYS A 14 20.01 10.36 13.10
CA LYS A 14 20.86 9.32 12.50
C LYS A 14 20.49 7.98 13.13
N ARG A 15 19.57 7.24 12.48
CA ARG A 15 19.56 5.80 12.66
C ARG A 15 20.96 5.35 12.29
N THR A 16 21.67 4.77 13.25
CA THR A 16 22.94 4.10 13.00
C THR A 16 22.64 2.96 12.07
N GLU A 17 22.77 3.19 10.75
CA GLU A 17 22.68 2.12 9.78
C GLU A 17 23.85 1.20 10.04
N ILE A 18 23.55 -0.07 10.34
CA ILE A 18 24.56 -1.10 10.47
C ILE A 18 25.17 -1.25 9.07
N SER A 19 26.49 -1.20 8.95
CA SER A 19 27.19 -1.27 7.67
C SER A 19 26.74 -2.45 6.77
N SER A 20 26.40 -3.58 7.39
CA SER A 20 25.83 -4.74 6.71
C SER A 20 24.45 -4.52 6.08
N GLU A 21 23.63 -3.62 6.61
CA GLU A 21 22.33 -3.28 6.00
C GLU A 21 22.50 -2.41 4.75
N VAL A 22 23.46 -1.50 4.77
CA VAL A 22 23.80 -0.69 3.59
C VAL A 22 24.33 -1.54 2.46
N GLU A 23 25.24 -2.45 2.78
CA GLU A 23 25.82 -3.43 1.83
C GLU A 23 24.74 -4.33 1.25
N TYR A 24 23.88 -4.92 2.11
CA TYR A 24 22.74 -5.73 1.69
C TYR A 24 21.81 -5.00 0.71
N ARG A 25 21.45 -3.75 1.00
CA ARG A 25 20.56 -2.96 0.12
C ARG A 25 21.20 -2.74 -1.25
N LYS A 26 22.51 -2.46 -1.28
CA LYS A 26 23.25 -2.24 -2.52
C LYS A 26 23.30 -3.52 -3.36
N GLU A 27 23.73 -4.62 -2.78
CA GLU A 27 23.80 -5.93 -3.47
C GLU A 27 22.42 -6.38 -3.96
N ARG A 28 21.40 -6.22 -3.13
CA ARG A 28 20.02 -6.54 -3.50
C ARG A 28 19.55 -5.77 -4.74
N LEU A 29 19.85 -4.48 -4.84
CA LEU A 29 19.49 -3.68 -6.02
C LEU A 29 20.22 -4.16 -7.28
N GLU A 30 21.49 -4.55 -7.16
CA GLU A 30 22.27 -5.11 -8.26
C GLU A 30 21.70 -6.45 -8.73
N MET A 31 21.26 -7.30 -7.82
CA MET A 31 20.60 -8.58 -8.13
C MET A 31 19.23 -8.36 -8.79
N PHE A 32 18.41 -7.44 -8.28
CA PHE A 32 17.10 -7.11 -8.88
C PHE A 32 17.21 -6.62 -10.32
N ALA A 33 18.29 -5.93 -10.68
CA ALA A 33 18.51 -5.45 -12.04
C ALA A 33 18.69 -6.59 -13.07
N GLN A 34 18.98 -7.80 -12.61
CA GLN A 34 19.23 -9.00 -13.43
C GLN A 34 18.05 -9.96 -13.50
N MET A 35 16.97 -9.67 -12.78
CA MET A 35 15.81 -10.56 -12.66
C MET A 35 14.75 -10.33 -13.72
N SER A 36 14.03 -11.39 -14.09
CA SER A 36 12.81 -11.33 -14.87
C SER A 36 11.57 -11.24 -13.98
N ALA A 37 10.45 -10.74 -14.56
CA ALA A 37 9.17 -10.75 -13.87
C ALA A 37 8.68 -12.19 -13.58
N SER A 38 9.06 -13.18 -14.41
CA SER A 38 8.74 -14.60 -14.21
C SER A 38 9.39 -15.14 -12.95
N ASP A 39 10.67 -14.83 -12.72
CA ASP A 39 11.39 -15.28 -11.53
C ASP A 39 10.69 -14.80 -10.24
N VAL A 40 10.27 -13.53 -10.24
CA VAL A 40 9.55 -12.96 -9.08
C VAL A 40 8.18 -13.62 -8.89
N ALA A 41 7.47 -13.92 -9.99
CA ALA A 41 6.15 -14.54 -9.91
C ALA A 41 6.22 -16.00 -9.43
N GLU A 42 7.25 -16.75 -9.82
CA GLU A 42 7.41 -18.16 -9.48
C GLU A 42 7.97 -18.38 -8.07
N ALA A 43 8.82 -17.48 -7.60
CA ALA A 43 9.49 -17.62 -6.30
C ALA A 43 9.53 -16.31 -5.49
N PRO A 44 8.38 -15.69 -5.20
CA PRO A 44 8.32 -14.35 -4.61
C PRO A 44 9.07 -14.24 -3.27
N PHE A 45 9.05 -15.27 -2.44
CA PHE A 45 9.69 -15.24 -1.13
C PHE A 45 11.22 -15.20 -1.17
N VAL A 46 11.85 -15.61 -2.27
CA VAL A 46 13.30 -15.49 -2.46
C VAL A 46 13.72 -14.02 -2.51
N TYR A 47 12.83 -13.17 -2.97
CA TYR A 47 13.12 -11.77 -3.29
C TYR A 47 12.62 -10.77 -2.24
N LEU A 48 11.81 -11.23 -1.28
CA LEU A 48 11.36 -10.40 -0.18
C LEU A 48 12.49 -10.18 0.83
N ASP A 49 12.61 -8.97 1.34
CA ASP A 49 13.44 -8.70 2.50
C ASP A 49 12.67 -8.92 3.82
N ARG A 50 13.41 -9.01 4.93
CA ARG A 50 12.79 -9.22 6.24
C ARG A 50 11.86 -8.07 6.63
N GLN A 51 12.13 -6.85 6.18
CA GLN A 51 11.32 -5.67 6.47
C GLN A 51 9.93 -5.82 5.84
N LEU A 52 9.88 -6.22 4.57
CA LEU A 52 8.60 -6.46 3.89
C LEU A 52 7.85 -7.64 4.50
N VAL A 53 8.55 -8.73 4.85
CA VAL A 53 7.94 -9.87 5.55
C VAL A 53 7.37 -9.43 6.91
N THR A 54 8.07 -8.58 7.67
CA THR A 54 7.56 -8.02 8.93
C THR A 54 6.29 -7.22 8.72
N LEU A 55 6.24 -6.38 7.67
CA LEU A 55 5.04 -5.64 7.32
C LEU A 55 3.87 -6.57 6.95
N ILE A 56 4.13 -7.62 6.19
CA ILE A 56 3.11 -8.62 5.84
C ILE A 56 2.55 -9.28 7.12
N LEU A 57 3.42 -9.76 7.99
CA LEU A 57 3.02 -10.40 9.26
C LEU A 57 2.20 -9.45 10.15
N THR A 58 2.62 -8.19 10.26
CA THR A 58 1.90 -7.17 11.02
C THR A 58 0.50 -6.97 10.46
N ARG A 59 0.36 -6.84 9.15
CA ARG A 59 -0.95 -6.64 8.49
C ARG A 59 -1.86 -7.86 8.62
N ILE A 60 -1.31 -9.06 8.53
CA ILE A 60 -2.06 -10.30 8.79
C ILE A 60 -2.60 -10.29 10.22
N HIS A 61 -1.74 -10.01 11.20
CA HIS A 61 -2.15 -9.97 12.61
C HIS A 61 -3.25 -8.91 12.87
N LEU A 62 -3.12 -7.73 12.26
CA LEU A 62 -4.15 -6.69 12.36
C LEU A 62 -5.46 -7.11 11.70
N PHE A 63 -5.39 -7.74 10.53
CA PHE A 63 -6.58 -8.24 9.83
C PHE A 63 -7.33 -9.30 10.64
N GLU A 64 -6.62 -10.21 11.30
CA GLU A 64 -7.22 -11.23 12.16
C GLU A 64 -8.06 -10.62 13.29
N LYS A 65 -7.69 -9.43 13.80
CA LYS A 65 -8.46 -8.73 14.85
C LYS A 65 -9.83 -8.27 14.40
N ILE A 66 -10.03 -8.09 13.10
CA ILE A 66 -11.30 -7.57 12.56
C ILE A 66 -12.18 -8.64 11.91
N LEU A 67 -11.80 -9.90 11.88
CA LEU A 67 -12.59 -10.98 11.27
C LEU A 67 -14.02 -11.04 11.80
N ASN A 68 -14.21 -10.76 13.08
CA ASN A 68 -15.53 -10.74 13.74
C ASN A 68 -16.08 -9.33 13.96
N VAL A 69 -15.50 -8.32 13.30
CA VAL A 69 -15.95 -6.93 13.39
C VAL A 69 -16.60 -6.52 12.08
N HIS A 70 -17.84 -6.06 12.12
CA HIS A 70 -18.50 -5.55 10.92
C HIS A 70 -17.88 -4.25 10.44
N GLY A 71 -17.82 -4.09 9.12
CA GLY A 71 -17.39 -2.88 8.46
C GLY A 71 -16.29 -3.08 7.44
N SER A 72 -15.93 -2.01 6.79
CA SER A 72 -14.93 -1.94 5.73
C SER A 72 -13.54 -1.62 6.28
N ILE A 73 -12.52 -1.87 5.48
CA ILE A 73 -11.16 -1.42 5.71
C ILE A 73 -10.99 -0.10 4.96
N VAL A 74 -10.43 0.90 5.62
CA VAL A 74 -10.08 2.19 5.01
C VAL A 74 -8.58 2.39 5.15
N GLU A 75 -7.91 2.57 4.03
CA GLU A 75 -6.48 2.89 3.94
C GLU A 75 -6.31 4.29 3.38
N CYS A 76 -5.55 5.10 4.08
CA CYS A 76 -5.18 6.45 3.66
C CYS A 76 -3.67 6.49 3.42
N GLY A 77 -3.27 6.79 2.18
CA GLY A 77 -1.90 6.61 1.72
C GLY A 77 -1.71 5.20 1.13
N VAL A 78 -2.22 5.00 -0.07
CA VAL A 78 -2.19 3.69 -0.77
C VAL A 78 -0.84 3.43 -1.43
N HIS A 79 -0.19 4.49 -1.92
CA HIS A 79 1.06 4.41 -2.68
C HIS A 79 0.95 3.35 -3.79
N ARG A 80 1.79 2.34 -3.80
CA ARG A 80 1.80 1.26 -4.80
C ARG A 80 0.78 0.14 -4.55
N GLY A 81 -0.05 0.26 -3.52
CA GLY A 81 -1.12 -0.68 -3.22
C GLY A 81 -0.73 -1.95 -2.47
N ASN A 82 0.49 -2.04 -1.91
CA ASN A 82 0.95 -3.26 -1.24
C ASN A 82 0.01 -3.71 -0.11
N SER A 83 -0.37 -2.81 0.78
CA SER A 83 -1.25 -3.12 1.92
C SER A 83 -2.66 -3.40 1.46
N LEU A 84 -3.18 -2.54 0.58
CA LEU A 84 -4.52 -2.65 0.01
C LEU A 84 -4.74 -4.00 -0.68
N MET A 85 -3.78 -4.43 -1.52
CA MET A 85 -3.84 -5.71 -2.20
C MET A 85 -3.69 -6.90 -1.23
N LEU A 86 -2.84 -6.76 -0.21
CA LEU A 86 -2.73 -7.78 0.84
C LEU A 86 -4.05 -7.95 1.59
N TYR A 87 -4.75 -6.86 1.94
CA TYR A 87 -6.07 -6.94 2.58
C TYR A 87 -7.11 -7.57 1.66
N GLN A 88 -7.07 -7.33 0.34
CA GLN A 88 -7.92 -8.03 -0.61
C GLN A 88 -7.67 -9.54 -0.60
N HIS A 89 -6.41 -9.97 -0.59
CA HIS A 89 -6.05 -11.39 -0.50
C HIS A 89 -6.49 -12.00 0.83
N LEU A 90 -6.23 -11.34 1.95
CA LEU A 90 -6.63 -11.81 3.27
C LEU A 90 -8.15 -11.97 3.39
N SER A 91 -8.92 -10.99 2.91
CA SER A 91 -10.37 -11.08 2.88
C SER A 91 -10.86 -12.22 1.98
N THR A 92 -10.20 -12.44 0.85
CA THR A 92 -10.53 -13.54 -0.07
C THR A 92 -10.28 -14.91 0.57
N ILE A 93 -9.22 -15.05 1.34
CA ILE A 93 -8.79 -16.30 1.97
C ILE A 93 -9.58 -16.58 3.25
N LEU A 94 -9.67 -15.58 4.14
CA LEU A 94 -10.19 -15.77 5.50
C LEU A 94 -11.69 -15.51 5.61
N GLU A 95 -12.29 -14.77 4.69
CA GLU A 95 -13.72 -14.46 4.68
C GLU A 95 -14.30 -14.46 3.24
N PRO A 96 -14.19 -15.58 2.51
CA PRO A 96 -14.45 -15.64 1.06
C PRO A 96 -15.88 -15.25 0.66
N SER A 97 -16.85 -15.39 1.56
CA SER A 97 -18.25 -15.04 1.35
C SER A 97 -18.63 -13.64 1.84
N ASN A 98 -17.71 -12.92 2.47
CA ASN A 98 -17.97 -11.58 3.00
C ASN A 98 -17.85 -10.52 1.88
N PHE A 99 -18.92 -10.30 1.12
CA PHE A 99 -18.96 -9.27 0.06
C PHE A 99 -19.24 -7.85 0.61
N ASN A 100 -19.71 -7.74 1.87
CA ASN A 100 -20.04 -6.46 2.48
C ASN A 100 -18.79 -5.68 2.92
N ARG A 101 -17.72 -6.38 3.33
CA ARG A 101 -16.47 -5.72 3.66
C ARG A 101 -15.80 -5.20 2.40
N LYS A 102 -15.78 -3.88 2.23
CA LYS A 102 -15.00 -3.20 1.20
C LYS A 102 -13.61 -2.85 1.72
N ILE A 103 -12.69 -2.66 0.81
CA ILE A 103 -11.35 -2.15 1.07
C ILE A 103 -11.24 -0.86 0.28
N ILE A 104 -11.21 0.27 0.98
CA ILE A 104 -11.32 1.60 0.39
C ILE A 104 -9.97 2.28 0.57
N GLY A 105 -9.32 2.62 -0.53
CA GLY A 105 -8.02 3.27 -0.53
C GLY A 105 -8.10 4.71 -0.99
N PHE A 106 -7.65 5.64 -0.15
CA PHE A 106 -7.54 7.06 -0.47
C PHE A 106 -6.09 7.42 -0.75
N ASP A 107 -5.84 8.02 -1.89
CA ASP A 107 -4.50 8.52 -2.28
C ASP A 107 -4.64 9.57 -3.39
N THR A 108 -3.70 10.47 -3.48
CA THR A 108 -3.59 11.36 -4.64
C THR A 108 -3.16 10.62 -5.89
N PHE A 109 -2.36 9.56 -5.75
CA PHE A 109 -1.65 8.86 -6.81
C PHE A 109 -0.73 9.78 -7.65
N GLU A 110 -0.47 10.97 -7.14
CA GLU A 110 0.36 12.00 -7.76
C GLU A 110 1.51 12.45 -6.85
N GLY A 111 1.68 11.73 -5.71
CA GLY A 111 2.62 12.08 -4.64
C GLY A 111 2.05 13.14 -3.70
N PHE A 112 2.91 13.72 -2.86
CA PHE A 112 2.47 14.72 -1.89
C PHE A 112 2.05 16.02 -2.58
N PRO A 113 0.79 16.45 -2.44
CA PRO A 113 0.29 17.65 -3.12
C PRO A 113 0.80 18.94 -2.47
N SER A 114 1.04 18.91 -1.17
CA SER A 114 1.55 20.03 -0.39
C SER A 114 2.30 19.54 0.82
N VAL A 115 3.12 20.39 1.40
CA VAL A 115 3.85 20.13 2.65
C VAL A 115 3.66 21.29 3.62
N THR A 116 3.78 21.02 4.90
CA THR A 116 3.76 22.03 5.94
C THR A 116 5.20 22.49 6.26
N LYS A 117 5.33 23.55 7.07
CA LYS A 117 6.64 24.02 7.55
C LYS A 117 7.40 23.03 8.45
N HIS A 118 6.74 21.94 8.84
CA HIS A 118 7.31 20.89 9.69
C HIS A 118 7.85 19.70 8.87
N ASP A 119 7.52 19.66 7.60
CA ASP A 119 7.95 18.59 6.71
C ASP A 119 9.34 18.93 6.09
N PRO A 120 10.14 17.93 5.77
CA PRO A 120 11.43 18.15 5.13
C PRO A 120 11.30 18.89 3.79
N ASP A 121 12.23 19.80 3.52
CA ASP A 121 12.27 20.52 2.24
C ASP A 121 12.37 19.55 1.06
N GLY A 122 11.61 19.83 0.01
CA GLY A 122 11.69 19.12 -1.26
C GLY A 122 10.94 17.78 -1.31
N VAL A 123 10.02 17.53 -0.39
CA VAL A 123 9.17 16.31 -0.34
C VAL A 123 7.98 16.41 -1.31
N VAL A 124 7.57 17.62 -1.71
CA VAL A 124 6.49 17.81 -2.70
C VAL A 124 6.78 17.01 -3.96
N GLY A 125 5.82 16.23 -4.39
CA GLY A 125 5.95 15.36 -5.55
C GLY A 125 6.78 14.08 -5.31
N HIS A 126 7.26 13.82 -4.11
CA HIS A 126 7.76 12.50 -3.77
C HIS A 126 6.61 11.48 -3.79
N MET A 127 6.92 10.21 -3.98
CA MET A 127 5.93 9.13 -4.12
C MET A 127 5.05 9.22 -5.39
N GLN A 128 5.41 10.04 -6.39
CA GLN A 128 4.69 10.16 -7.67
C GLN A 128 4.72 8.89 -8.55
N ASN A 129 5.42 7.84 -8.13
CA ASN A 129 5.63 6.63 -8.93
C ASN A 129 4.47 5.64 -8.84
N THR A 130 3.28 6.10 -8.45
CA THR A 130 2.09 5.24 -8.42
C THR A 130 1.27 5.48 -9.68
N ASP A 131 1.19 4.46 -10.51
CA ASP A 131 0.33 4.45 -11.67
C ASP A 131 -1.07 3.99 -11.24
N TYR A 132 -2.00 4.95 -11.09
CA TYR A 132 -3.40 4.70 -10.73
C TYR A 132 -4.08 3.71 -11.67
N ASP A 133 -3.88 3.89 -12.98
CA ASP A 133 -4.51 3.03 -13.99
C ASP A 133 -3.96 1.61 -13.93
N HIS A 134 -2.66 1.47 -13.68
CA HIS A 134 -2.03 0.18 -13.47
C HIS A 134 -2.59 -0.53 -12.24
N LEU A 135 -2.66 0.15 -11.10
CA LEU A 135 -3.21 -0.42 -9.87
C LEU A 135 -4.69 -0.81 -10.05
N THR A 136 -5.49 0.04 -10.70
CA THR A 136 -6.89 -0.25 -11.00
C THR A 136 -7.05 -1.52 -11.84
N LYS A 137 -6.18 -1.73 -12.83
CA LYS A 137 -6.18 -2.97 -13.63
C LYS A 137 -5.84 -4.20 -12.79
N TRP A 138 -4.87 -4.09 -11.87
CA TRP A 138 -4.52 -5.17 -10.96
C TRP A 138 -5.63 -5.50 -9.99
N VAL A 139 -6.29 -4.50 -9.40
CA VAL A 139 -7.48 -4.67 -8.54
C VAL A 139 -8.56 -5.45 -9.29
N ALA A 140 -8.90 -5.05 -10.51
CA ALA A 140 -9.89 -5.73 -11.33
C ALA A 140 -9.47 -7.16 -11.74
N LEU A 141 -8.17 -7.38 -11.97
CA LEU A 141 -7.65 -8.71 -12.25
C LEU A 141 -7.78 -9.63 -11.03
N GLN A 142 -7.47 -9.14 -9.85
CA GLN A 142 -7.56 -9.92 -8.61
C GLN A 142 -9.02 -10.23 -8.22
N ASP A 143 -9.98 -9.39 -8.59
CA ASP A 143 -11.39 -9.72 -8.41
C ASP A 143 -11.78 -10.99 -9.18
N LYS A 144 -11.19 -11.26 -10.35
CA LYS A 144 -11.41 -12.51 -11.11
C LYS A 144 -10.90 -13.77 -10.39
N ASN A 145 -9.98 -13.60 -9.44
CA ASN A 145 -9.40 -14.68 -8.63
C ASN A 145 -10.16 -14.90 -7.30
N ARG A 146 -11.38 -14.36 -7.18
CA ARG A 146 -12.22 -14.46 -6.00
C ARG A 146 -13.51 -15.24 -6.28
N THR A 147 -14.03 -15.91 -5.25
CA THR A 147 -15.29 -16.68 -5.34
C THR A 147 -16.48 -15.78 -5.72
N ILE A 148 -16.54 -14.55 -5.20
CA ILE A 148 -17.59 -13.56 -5.49
C ILE A 148 -16.95 -12.37 -6.24
N GLY A 149 -16.23 -12.66 -7.31
CA GLY A 149 -15.45 -11.67 -8.04
C GLY A 149 -16.26 -10.69 -8.90
N HIS A 150 -17.54 -10.97 -9.12
CA HIS A 150 -18.46 -10.06 -9.83
C HIS A 150 -18.90 -8.86 -8.95
N ILE A 151 -18.65 -8.91 -7.63
CA ILE A 151 -18.86 -7.79 -6.72
C ILE A 151 -17.49 -7.19 -6.40
N PRO A 152 -17.17 -5.96 -6.83
CA PRO A 152 -15.88 -5.34 -6.56
C PRO A 152 -15.58 -5.28 -5.07
N LYS A 153 -14.36 -5.68 -4.68
CA LYS A 153 -13.92 -5.72 -3.29
C LYS A 153 -13.19 -4.45 -2.88
N VAL A 154 -12.40 -3.94 -3.80
CA VAL A 154 -11.53 -2.77 -3.59
C VAL A 154 -12.10 -1.57 -4.31
N GLU A 155 -12.03 -0.43 -3.67
CA GLU A 155 -12.40 0.87 -4.22
C GLU A 155 -11.24 1.86 -4.04
N LEU A 156 -10.79 2.47 -5.12
CA LEU A 156 -9.73 3.47 -5.12
C LEU A 156 -10.36 4.86 -5.27
N VAL A 157 -10.10 5.70 -4.30
CA VAL A 157 -10.58 7.10 -4.28
C VAL A 157 -9.39 8.01 -4.52
N LYS A 158 -9.28 8.50 -5.76
CA LYS A 158 -8.20 9.38 -6.19
C LYS A 158 -8.49 10.82 -5.78
N GLY A 159 -7.52 11.46 -5.12
CA GLY A 159 -7.52 12.88 -4.80
C GLY A 159 -6.98 13.19 -3.40
N ASP A 160 -6.97 14.47 -3.08
CA ASP A 160 -6.58 14.96 -1.76
C ASP A 160 -7.55 14.44 -0.68
N ALA A 161 -7.01 13.75 0.31
CA ALA A 161 -7.76 13.14 1.40
C ALA A 161 -8.60 14.15 2.19
N ILE A 162 -8.14 15.41 2.32
CA ILE A 162 -8.88 16.49 2.98
C ILE A 162 -10.21 16.75 2.29
N GLN A 163 -10.29 16.55 0.99
CA GLN A 163 -11.50 16.77 0.18
C GLN A 163 -12.26 15.45 -0.04
N THR A 164 -11.54 14.38 -0.37
CA THR A 164 -12.16 13.13 -0.80
C THR A 164 -12.78 12.34 0.35
N ILE A 165 -12.19 12.32 1.54
CA ILE A 165 -12.75 11.60 2.69
C ILE A 165 -14.10 12.20 3.14
N PRO A 166 -14.25 13.50 3.39
CA PRO A 166 -15.55 14.07 3.76
C PRO A 166 -16.62 13.85 2.70
N GLN A 167 -16.25 13.97 1.42
CA GLN A 167 -17.20 13.73 0.33
C GLN A 167 -17.62 12.25 0.28
N TYR A 168 -16.66 11.34 0.40
CA TYR A 168 -16.94 9.89 0.40
C TYR A 168 -17.88 9.49 1.54
N VAL A 169 -17.64 10.00 2.76
CA VAL A 169 -18.51 9.73 3.93
C VAL A 169 -19.93 10.28 3.70
N LYS A 170 -20.06 11.47 3.09
CA LYS A 170 -21.34 12.05 2.75
C LYS A 170 -22.11 11.21 1.72
N ASP A 171 -21.40 10.68 0.72
CA ASP A 171 -21.99 9.87 -0.34
C ASP A 171 -22.29 8.43 0.11
N ASN A 172 -21.63 7.97 1.18
CA ASN A 172 -21.76 6.64 1.76
C ASN A 172 -22.16 6.70 3.24
N PRO A 173 -23.35 7.24 3.60
CA PRO A 173 -23.75 7.45 4.99
C PRO A 173 -23.92 6.16 5.82
N TYR A 174 -23.92 5.01 5.15
CA TYR A 174 -24.00 3.68 5.76
C TYR A 174 -22.62 3.05 6.00
N LEU A 175 -21.53 3.76 5.70
CA LEU A 175 -20.17 3.26 5.89
C LEU A 175 -19.90 2.98 7.36
N ILE A 176 -19.54 1.75 7.65
CA ILE A 176 -18.99 1.33 8.94
C ILE A 176 -17.52 0.96 8.69
N VAL A 177 -16.62 1.51 9.49
CA VAL A 177 -15.19 1.25 9.40
C VAL A 177 -14.79 0.27 10.49
N ALA A 178 -14.35 -0.93 10.10
CA ALA A 178 -13.81 -1.94 11.01
C ALA A 178 -12.32 -1.74 11.26
N PHE A 179 -11.60 -1.20 10.27
CA PHE A 179 -10.17 -0.95 10.35
C PHE A 179 -9.80 0.29 9.56
N LEU A 180 -9.16 1.22 10.25
CA LEU A 180 -8.61 2.44 9.66
C LEU A 180 -7.09 2.36 9.71
N TYR A 181 -6.46 2.42 8.54
CA TYR A 181 -5.02 2.44 8.37
C TYR A 181 -4.58 3.79 7.81
N LEU A 182 -3.84 4.55 8.61
CA LEU A 182 -3.34 5.86 8.24
C LEU A 182 -1.83 5.77 7.98
N ASP A 183 -1.43 5.99 6.74
CA ASP A 183 -0.04 5.88 6.27
C ASP A 183 0.27 7.03 5.30
N PHE A 184 0.07 8.25 5.77
CA PHE A 184 0.28 9.44 4.94
C PHE A 184 1.74 9.84 4.78
N ASP A 185 2.66 9.26 5.58
CA ASP A 185 4.11 9.51 5.58
C ASP A 185 4.55 10.95 5.96
N ILE A 186 3.64 11.91 6.11
CA ILE A 186 3.88 13.32 6.46
C ILE A 186 2.81 13.83 7.44
#